data_c3701f783be898400e2eab20e0875349
#
_entry.id   c3701f783be898400e2eab20e0875349
#
_cell.length_a   1.000
_cell.length_b   1.000
_cell.length_c   1.000
_cell.angle_alpha   90.00
_cell.angle_beta   90.00
_cell.angle_gamma   90.00
#
_symmetry.space_group_name_H-M   'P 1'
#
loop_
_entity.id
_entity.type
_entity.pdbx_description
1 polymer ?
#
loop_
_entity_poly.entity_id
_entity_poly.type
_entity_poly.pdbx_seq_one_letter_code
_entity_poly.pdbx_strand_id
1 'polypeptide(L)'
;MQKIVFTVTNDLTFDQRMQRICGSMAAAGYDVLLVGRKLPSSTTFHPSNFKYKRIACWFNKGIGFYAEYNIRLFFFLLFIQTDAFCAVDLDTIIPNYFAAAIRRKKRMYDAHELFTEQKEIVVRPLIHKIWLAVEAFAVPKFAHGYTVNEFIKTELYKRYKVQYHIIRNLPKSNIDKESHQQTTIELPNKFIIYQGAVNEGR
;
A
#
# COMPACT_ATOMS: atom_id res chain seq x y z
N MET A 1 -10.44 -21.04 6.24
CA MET A 1 -9.32 -20.10 5.98
C MET A 1 -9.91 -18.71 5.80
N GLN A 2 -9.48 -17.72 6.58
CA GLN A 2 -10.00 -16.35 6.46
C GLN A 2 -9.42 -15.70 5.21
N LYS A 3 -10.28 -15.00 4.46
CA LYS A 3 -9.90 -14.35 3.21
C LYS A 3 -9.73 -12.85 3.39
N ILE A 4 -8.59 -12.33 2.96
CA ILE A 4 -8.25 -10.90 3.07
C ILE A 4 -7.94 -10.35 1.67
N VAL A 5 -8.53 -9.20 1.35
CA VAL A 5 -8.27 -8.46 0.12
C VAL A 5 -7.47 -7.21 0.44
N PHE A 6 -6.27 -7.10 -0.11
CA PHE A 6 -5.43 -5.90 -0.08
C PHE A 6 -5.61 -5.11 -1.37
N THR A 7 -5.65 -3.80 -1.28
CA THR A 7 -5.88 -2.92 -2.45
C THR A 7 -4.85 -1.81 -2.52
N VAL A 8 -4.24 -1.65 -3.69
CA VAL A 8 -3.25 -0.60 -3.99
C VAL A 8 -3.56 0.04 -5.33
N THR A 9 -3.07 1.24 -5.57
CA THR A 9 -3.12 1.88 -6.90
C THR A 9 -1.87 1.60 -7.75
N ASN A 10 -0.87 0.90 -7.19
CA ASN A 10 0.39 0.58 -7.84
C ASN A 10 0.26 -0.58 -8.84
N ASP A 11 1.22 -0.66 -9.78
CA ASP A 11 1.48 -1.90 -10.52
C ASP A 11 2.13 -2.93 -9.61
N LEU A 12 1.50 -4.09 -9.50
CA LEU A 12 1.88 -5.16 -8.56
C LEU A 12 3.27 -5.74 -8.82
N THR A 13 3.79 -5.62 -10.05
CA THR A 13 5.11 -6.16 -10.43
C THR A 13 6.23 -5.56 -9.59
N PHE A 14 6.13 -4.26 -9.29
CA PHE A 14 7.19 -3.50 -8.64
C PHE A 14 6.90 -3.20 -7.17
N ASP A 15 5.73 -3.55 -6.67
CA ASP A 15 5.35 -3.33 -5.27
C ASP A 15 5.90 -4.43 -4.35
N GLN A 16 7.21 -4.40 -4.12
CA GLN A 16 7.91 -5.38 -3.29
C GLN A 16 7.40 -5.40 -1.84
N ARG A 17 6.92 -4.26 -1.33
CA ARG A 17 6.38 -4.19 0.02
C ARG A 17 5.12 -5.03 0.14
N MET A 18 4.16 -4.84 -0.77
CA MET A 18 2.93 -5.62 -0.75
C MET A 18 3.15 -7.09 -1.07
N GLN A 19 4.11 -7.41 -1.92
CA GLN A 19 4.50 -8.81 -2.17
C GLN A 19 4.99 -9.49 -0.88
N ARG A 20 5.80 -8.80 -0.05
CA ARG A 20 6.26 -9.32 1.24
C ARG A 20 5.12 -9.48 2.24
N ILE A 21 4.25 -8.47 2.38
CA ILE A 21 3.11 -8.50 3.30
C ILE A 21 2.14 -9.63 2.91
N CYS A 22 1.70 -9.65 1.66
CA CYS A 22 0.78 -10.68 1.15
C CYS A 22 1.38 -12.08 1.25
N GLY A 23 2.66 -12.24 0.91
CA GLY A 23 3.37 -13.50 1.04
C GLY A 23 3.48 -13.99 2.48
N SER A 24 3.74 -13.10 3.43
CA SER A 24 3.79 -13.43 4.86
C SER A 24 2.41 -13.81 5.41
N MET A 25 1.37 -13.08 5.02
CA MET A 25 -0.01 -13.40 5.42
C MET A 25 -0.47 -14.75 4.85
N ALA A 26 -0.14 -15.03 3.59
CA ALA A 26 -0.44 -16.33 2.99
C ALA A 26 0.32 -17.47 3.66
N ALA A 27 1.58 -17.27 4.02
CA ALA A 27 2.38 -18.24 4.78
C ALA A 27 1.80 -18.48 6.19
N ALA A 28 1.14 -17.47 6.79
CA ALA A 28 0.43 -17.59 8.05
C ALA A 28 -0.98 -18.24 7.92
N GLY A 29 -1.35 -18.75 6.74
CA GLY A 29 -2.59 -19.51 6.54
C GLY A 29 -3.80 -18.68 6.14
N TYR A 30 -3.64 -17.45 5.67
CA TYR A 30 -4.75 -16.65 5.11
C TYR A 30 -4.89 -16.87 3.60
N ASP A 31 -6.13 -16.84 3.07
CA ASP A 31 -6.36 -16.72 1.63
C ASP A 31 -6.25 -15.23 1.24
N VAL A 32 -5.15 -14.88 0.59
CA VAL A 32 -4.81 -13.49 0.29
C VAL A 32 -5.04 -13.18 -1.18
N LEU A 33 -5.74 -12.07 -1.43
CA LEU A 33 -5.88 -11.46 -2.75
C LEU A 33 -5.33 -10.05 -2.75
N LEU A 34 -4.32 -9.78 -3.57
CA LEU A 34 -3.77 -8.46 -3.81
C LEU A 34 -4.39 -7.86 -5.09
N VAL A 35 -5.03 -6.70 -4.96
CA VAL A 35 -5.65 -5.97 -6.08
C VAL A 35 -4.87 -4.70 -6.36
N GLY A 36 -4.44 -4.52 -7.60
CA GLY A 36 -3.72 -3.32 -8.05
C GLY A 36 -4.11 -2.91 -9.47
N ARG A 37 -3.43 -1.91 -10.00
CA ARG A 37 -3.70 -1.43 -11.35
C ARG A 37 -3.00 -2.26 -12.42
N LYS A 38 -3.58 -2.25 -13.63
CA LYS A 38 -2.93 -2.72 -14.85
C LYS A 38 -2.50 -1.52 -15.68
N LEU A 39 -1.21 -1.44 -15.98
CA LEU A 39 -0.65 -0.49 -16.93
C LEU A 39 -0.46 -1.15 -18.30
N PRO A 40 -0.36 -0.39 -19.40
CA PRO A 40 0.07 -0.94 -20.69
C PRO A 40 1.44 -1.62 -20.64
N SER A 41 2.32 -1.11 -19.77
CA SER A 41 3.68 -1.64 -19.52
C SER A 41 3.75 -2.72 -18.45
N SER A 42 2.62 -3.15 -17.85
CA SER A 42 2.62 -4.18 -16.82
C SER A 42 3.13 -5.51 -17.38
N THR A 43 4.18 -6.04 -16.78
CA THR A 43 4.71 -7.36 -17.10
C THR A 43 3.94 -8.46 -16.40
N THR A 44 4.18 -9.70 -16.78
CA THR A 44 3.59 -10.86 -16.09
C THR A 44 4.07 -10.90 -14.65
N PHE A 45 3.15 -11.15 -13.73
CA PHE A 45 3.41 -11.22 -12.29
C PHE A 45 3.03 -12.60 -11.78
N HIS A 46 3.97 -13.28 -11.14
CA HIS A 46 3.79 -14.64 -10.63
C HIS A 46 4.10 -14.68 -9.13
N PRO A 47 3.14 -14.33 -8.24
CA PRO A 47 3.32 -14.51 -6.82
C PRO A 47 3.37 -15.99 -6.45
N SER A 48 4.21 -16.36 -5.50
CA SER A 48 4.44 -17.77 -5.15
C SER A 48 3.30 -18.41 -4.35
N ASN A 49 2.61 -17.64 -3.50
CA ASN A 49 1.70 -18.19 -2.49
C ASN A 49 0.44 -17.37 -2.21
N PHE A 50 0.13 -16.34 -3.01
CA PHE A 50 -1.10 -15.58 -2.89
C PHE A 50 -1.69 -15.26 -4.27
N LYS A 51 -2.96 -14.86 -4.30
CA LYS A 51 -3.67 -14.50 -5.53
C LYS A 51 -3.54 -13.02 -5.81
N TYR A 52 -3.65 -12.64 -7.08
CA TYR A 52 -3.68 -11.23 -7.46
C TYR A 52 -4.75 -10.93 -8.53
N LYS A 53 -5.14 -9.68 -8.60
CA LYS A 53 -6.01 -9.12 -9.63
C LYS A 53 -5.51 -7.74 -10.03
N ARG A 54 -5.51 -7.46 -11.33
CA ARG A 54 -5.22 -6.13 -11.84
C ARG A 54 -6.47 -5.51 -12.47
N ILE A 55 -6.75 -4.26 -12.14
CA ILE A 55 -7.84 -3.48 -12.69
C ILE A 55 -7.26 -2.57 -13.79
N ALA A 56 -7.75 -2.76 -15.01
CA ALA A 56 -7.41 -1.88 -16.12
C ALA A 56 -8.26 -0.60 -16.07
N CYS A 57 -7.66 0.53 -16.37
CA CYS A 57 -8.32 1.83 -16.48
C CYS A 57 -8.01 2.49 -17.83
N TRP A 58 -8.90 3.32 -18.30
CA TRP A 58 -8.68 4.14 -19.50
C TRP A 58 -7.75 5.31 -19.19
N PHE A 59 -7.93 5.94 -18.02
CA PHE A 59 -7.04 6.99 -17.56
C PHE A 59 -5.84 6.40 -16.84
N ASN A 60 -4.64 6.91 -17.13
CA ASN A 60 -3.39 6.41 -16.54
C ASN A 60 -2.78 7.33 -15.47
N LYS A 61 -3.29 8.57 -15.32
CA LYS A 61 -2.76 9.57 -14.40
C LYS A 61 -3.79 10.62 -14.00
N GLY A 62 -3.49 11.36 -12.94
CA GLY A 62 -4.29 12.48 -12.47
C GLY A 62 -5.63 12.08 -11.86
N ILE A 63 -6.53 13.05 -11.67
CA ILE A 63 -7.84 12.87 -11.02
C ILE A 63 -8.70 11.82 -11.73
N GLY A 64 -8.67 11.82 -13.07
CA GLY A 64 -9.42 10.84 -13.87
C GLY A 64 -9.05 9.40 -13.56
N PHE A 65 -7.75 9.10 -13.39
CA PHE A 65 -7.30 7.78 -12.98
C PHE A 65 -7.83 7.40 -11.59
N TYR A 66 -7.65 8.27 -10.59
CA TYR A 66 -8.10 7.96 -9.23
C TYR A 66 -9.62 7.76 -9.17
N ALA A 67 -10.39 8.58 -9.86
CA ALA A 67 -11.84 8.45 -9.91
C ALA A 67 -12.26 7.12 -10.56
N GLU A 68 -11.75 6.82 -11.75
CA GLU A 68 -12.07 5.58 -12.47
C GLU A 68 -11.64 4.35 -11.70
N TYR A 69 -10.38 4.34 -11.21
CA TYR A 69 -9.85 3.21 -10.47
C TYR A 69 -10.67 2.90 -9.22
N ASN A 70 -10.99 3.94 -8.42
CA ASN A 70 -11.76 3.77 -7.18
C ASN A 70 -13.20 3.32 -7.45
N ILE A 71 -13.85 3.80 -8.53
CA ILE A 71 -15.18 3.33 -8.94
C ILE A 71 -15.12 1.85 -9.33
N ARG A 72 -14.18 1.46 -10.20
CA ARG A 72 -14.01 0.05 -10.61
C ARG A 72 -13.66 -0.86 -9.43
N LEU A 73 -12.77 -0.38 -8.55
CA LEU A 73 -12.39 -1.09 -7.33
C LEU A 73 -13.60 -1.28 -6.40
N PHE A 74 -14.40 -0.24 -6.19
CA PHE A 74 -15.60 -0.32 -5.37
C PHE A 74 -16.55 -1.42 -5.85
N PHE A 75 -16.89 -1.44 -7.14
CA PHE A 75 -17.74 -2.48 -7.70
C PHE A 75 -17.11 -3.86 -7.58
N PHE A 76 -15.81 -3.98 -7.83
CA PHE A 76 -15.12 -5.25 -7.62
C PHE A 76 -15.22 -5.73 -6.17
N LEU A 77 -15.00 -4.83 -5.19
CA LEU A 77 -15.07 -5.15 -3.77
C LEU A 77 -16.49 -5.49 -3.30
N LEU A 78 -17.53 -4.98 -3.95
CA LEU A 78 -18.90 -5.34 -3.62
C LEU A 78 -19.24 -6.81 -3.88
N PHE A 79 -18.61 -7.43 -4.87
CA PHE A 79 -18.97 -8.79 -5.30
C PHE A 79 -17.93 -9.87 -4.92
N ILE A 80 -16.69 -9.49 -4.60
CA ILE A 80 -15.67 -10.47 -4.23
C ILE A 80 -15.94 -11.08 -2.85
N GLN A 81 -15.86 -12.40 -2.72
CA GLN A 81 -15.98 -13.06 -1.41
C GLN A 81 -14.74 -12.75 -0.57
N THR A 82 -14.94 -12.20 0.63
CA THR A 82 -13.87 -11.87 1.57
C THR A 82 -14.41 -11.72 2.99
N ASP A 83 -13.53 -11.85 3.99
CA ASP A 83 -13.82 -11.60 5.41
C ASP A 83 -13.33 -10.23 5.86
N ALA A 84 -12.28 -9.72 5.21
CA ALA A 84 -11.71 -8.43 5.53
C ALA A 84 -11.15 -7.72 4.28
N PHE A 85 -11.21 -6.39 4.31
CA PHE A 85 -10.56 -5.51 3.35
C PHE A 85 -9.42 -4.76 4.01
N CYS A 86 -8.31 -4.60 3.30
CA CYS A 86 -7.19 -3.76 3.71
C CYS A 86 -6.91 -2.71 2.63
N ALA A 87 -7.24 -1.46 2.94
CA ALA A 87 -6.85 -0.33 2.12
C ALA A 87 -5.38 -0.01 2.40
N VAL A 88 -4.56 -0.03 1.36
CA VAL A 88 -3.17 0.41 1.43
C VAL A 88 -3.11 1.83 0.90
N ASP A 89 -2.63 2.73 1.71
CA ASP A 89 -2.67 4.17 1.53
C ASP A 89 -4.06 4.79 1.36
N LEU A 90 -4.06 6.12 1.33
CA LEU A 90 -5.27 6.92 1.30
C LEU A 90 -6.02 6.79 -0.03
N ASP A 91 -5.32 6.48 -1.09
CA ASP A 91 -5.84 6.45 -2.46
C ASP A 91 -6.77 5.28 -2.77
N THR A 92 -6.82 4.26 -1.90
CA THR A 92 -7.81 3.17 -1.97
C THR A 92 -8.78 3.13 -0.79
N ILE A 93 -8.69 4.06 0.16
CA ILE A 93 -9.44 3.99 1.42
C ILE A 93 -10.96 4.11 1.22
N ILE A 94 -11.41 4.97 0.30
CA ILE A 94 -12.84 5.26 0.06
C ILE A 94 -13.61 4.03 -0.43
N PRO A 95 -13.20 3.34 -1.52
CA PRO A 95 -13.93 2.14 -1.97
C PRO A 95 -13.90 1.02 -0.94
N ASN A 96 -12.81 0.87 -0.17
CA ASN A 96 -12.73 -0.10 0.92
C ASN A 96 -13.71 0.24 2.04
N TYR A 97 -13.80 1.51 2.43
CA TYR A 97 -14.75 1.95 3.45
C TYR A 97 -16.19 1.60 3.07
N PHE A 98 -16.64 2.05 1.90
CA PHE A 98 -18.01 1.84 1.48
C PHE A 98 -18.35 0.36 1.22
N ALA A 99 -17.46 -0.38 0.57
CA ALA A 99 -17.68 -1.82 0.36
C ALA A 99 -17.74 -2.59 1.69
N ALA A 100 -16.85 -2.28 2.64
CA ALA A 100 -16.85 -2.89 3.97
C ALA A 100 -18.13 -2.54 4.76
N ALA A 101 -18.57 -1.29 4.71
CA ALA A 101 -19.77 -0.83 5.40
C ALA A 101 -21.03 -1.51 4.86
N ILE A 102 -21.24 -1.51 3.53
CA ILE A 102 -22.39 -2.15 2.88
C ILE A 102 -22.42 -3.65 3.17
N ARG A 103 -21.28 -4.30 3.12
CA ARG A 103 -21.16 -5.76 3.28
C ARG A 103 -20.97 -6.22 4.73
N ARG A 104 -20.90 -5.28 5.68
CA ARG A 104 -20.63 -5.55 7.11
C ARG A 104 -19.37 -6.39 7.31
N LYS A 105 -18.29 -6.07 6.56
CA LYS A 105 -17.01 -6.77 6.64
C LYS A 105 -15.99 -5.98 7.47
N LYS A 106 -15.00 -6.69 7.99
CA LYS A 106 -13.86 -6.06 8.67
C LYS A 106 -13.06 -5.21 7.69
N ARG A 107 -12.49 -4.10 8.18
CA ARG A 107 -11.64 -3.22 7.38
C ARG A 107 -10.42 -2.82 8.17
N MET A 108 -9.30 -2.74 7.47
CA MET A 108 -8.01 -2.33 8.00
C MET A 108 -7.41 -1.26 7.09
N TYR A 109 -6.57 -0.42 7.67
CA TYR A 109 -5.84 0.61 6.95
C TYR A 109 -4.34 0.43 7.14
N ASP A 110 -3.61 0.39 6.05
CA ASP A 110 -2.16 0.36 5.99
C ASP A 110 -1.65 1.75 5.64
N ALA A 111 -1.23 2.51 6.64
CA ALA A 111 -0.73 3.88 6.52
C ALA A 111 0.79 3.89 6.53
N HIS A 112 1.44 3.55 5.43
CA HIS A 112 2.89 3.47 5.42
C HIS A 112 3.60 4.81 5.20
N GLU A 113 2.87 5.86 4.86
CA GLU A 113 3.37 7.24 4.77
C GLU A 113 2.27 8.24 5.17
N LEU A 114 2.66 9.48 5.46
CA LEU A 114 1.71 10.58 5.61
C LEU A 114 1.33 11.07 4.21
N PHE A 115 0.35 10.42 3.62
CA PHE A 115 -0.04 10.59 2.23
C PHE A 115 -0.31 12.06 1.86
N THR A 116 -0.97 12.80 2.75
CA THR A 116 -1.30 14.21 2.55
C THR A 116 -0.09 15.15 2.65
N GLU A 117 1.02 14.68 3.22
CA GLU A 117 2.26 15.46 3.35
C GLU A 117 3.26 15.21 2.21
N GLN A 118 2.90 14.39 1.23
CA GLN A 118 3.75 14.17 0.07
C GLN A 118 3.91 15.45 -0.74
N LYS A 119 5.13 15.74 -1.19
CA LYS A 119 5.45 16.94 -1.95
C LYS A 119 4.54 17.11 -3.17
N GLU A 120 4.28 16.04 -3.90
CA GLU A 120 3.44 16.02 -5.10
C GLU A 120 1.98 16.42 -4.81
N ILE A 121 1.55 16.27 -3.57
CA ILE A 121 0.19 16.62 -3.11
C ILE A 121 0.19 18.04 -2.55
N VAL A 122 1.13 18.37 -1.67
CA VAL A 122 1.22 19.68 -0.98
C VAL A 122 1.37 20.84 -1.97
N VAL A 123 2.15 20.68 -3.03
CA VAL A 123 2.36 21.72 -4.06
C VAL A 123 1.11 22.00 -4.93
N ARG A 124 0.01 21.25 -4.73
CA ARG A 124 -1.25 21.39 -5.47
C ARG A 124 -2.40 21.69 -4.51
N PRO A 125 -2.67 22.95 -4.17
CA PRO A 125 -3.56 23.30 -3.04
C PRO A 125 -4.97 22.68 -3.12
N LEU A 126 -5.58 22.61 -4.30
CA LEU A 126 -6.89 22.01 -4.48
C LEU A 126 -6.87 20.50 -4.26
N ILE A 127 -5.88 19.83 -4.81
CA ILE A 127 -5.70 18.38 -4.65
C ILE A 127 -5.40 18.05 -3.19
N HIS A 128 -4.54 18.84 -2.55
CA HIS A 128 -4.23 18.71 -1.12
C HIS A 128 -5.49 18.82 -0.26
N LYS A 129 -6.34 19.84 -0.49
CA LYS A 129 -7.61 19.99 0.23
C LYS A 129 -8.54 18.78 0.05
N ILE A 130 -8.63 18.23 -1.17
CA ILE A 130 -9.43 17.04 -1.44
C ILE A 130 -8.91 15.85 -0.62
N TRP A 131 -7.59 15.59 -0.65
CA TRP A 131 -7.01 14.47 0.09
C TRP A 131 -7.10 14.65 1.60
N LEU A 132 -6.94 15.87 2.12
CA LEU A 132 -7.19 16.17 3.54
C LEU A 132 -8.65 15.87 3.94
N ALA A 133 -9.62 16.19 3.09
CA ALA A 133 -11.02 15.88 3.35
C ALA A 133 -11.28 14.36 3.32
N VAL A 134 -10.66 13.63 2.38
CA VAL A 134 -10.73 12.16 2.32
C VAL A 134 -10.11 11.54 3.58
N GLU A 135 -8.93 12.01 3.99
CA GLU A 135 -8.23 11.54 5.19
C GLU A 135 -9.05 11.76 6.45
N ALA A 136 -9.53 12.99 6.66
CA ALA A 136 -10.36 13.35 7.81
C ALA A 136 -11.69 12.57 7.86
N PHE A 137 -12.28 12.28 6.71
CA PHE A 137 -13.51 11.48 6.64
C PHE A 137 -13.25 10.01 6.91
N ALA A 138 -12.25 9.42 6.27
CA ALA A 138 -12.11 7.97 6.19
C ALA A 138 -11.27 7.37 7.32
N VAL A 139 -10.12 7.97 7.66
CA VAL A 139 -9.17 7.40 8.63
C VAL A 139 -9.82 7.12 10.00
N PRO A 140 -10.64 8.00 10.59
CA PRO A 140 -11.31 7.72 11.86
C PRO A 140 -12.26 6.51 11.83
N LYS A 141 -12.67 6.09 10.64
CA LYS A 141 -13.59 4.96 10.45
C LYS A 141 -12.88 3.61 10.31
N PHE A 142 -11.54 3.62 10.28
CA PHE A 142 -10.70 2.43 10.28
C PHE A 142 -10.08 2.23 11.67
N ALA A 143 -10.82 1.60 12.56
CA ALA A 143 -10.35 1.36 13.93
C ALA A 143 -9.13 0.44 13.99
N HIS A 144 -8.94 -0.43 13.00
CA HIS A 144 -7.79 -1.30 12.87
C HIS A 144 -6.89 -0.81 11.77
N GLY A 145 -5.60 -0.75 12.05
CA GLY A 145 -4.60 -0.35 11.07
C GLY A 145 -3.18 -0.53 11.58
N TYR A 146 -2.25 -0.32 10.70
CA TYR A 146 -0.84 -0.33 11.01
C TYR A 146 -0.07 0.70 10.18
N THR A 147 1.09 1.05 10.68
CA THR A 147 2.03 1.98 10.05
C THR A 147 3.46 1.49 10.21
N VAL A 148 4.43 2.19 9.64
CA VAL A 148 5.82 1.72 9.59
C VAL A 148 6.72 2.26 10.69
N ASN A 149 6.33 3.33 11.39
CA ASN A 149 7.14 3.96 12.43
C ASN A 149 6.31 4.74 13.45
N GLU A 150 6.94 5.13 14.56
CA GLU A 150 6.31 5.89 15.66
C GLU A 150 5.90 7.30 15.23
N PHE A 151 6.61 7.93 14.31
CA PHE A 151 6.28 9.28 13.85
C PHE A 151 4.91 9.32 13.19
N ILE A 152 4.67 8.47 12.19
CA ILE A 152 3.37 8.39 11.48
C ILE A 152 2.26 7.98 12.45
N LYS A 153 2.51 7.00 13.32
CA LYS A 153 1.55 6.56 14.35
C LYS A 153 1.13 7.74 15.24
N THR A 154 2.09 8.51 15.71
CA THR A 154 1.84 9.66 16.59
C THR A 154 1.05 10.75 15.88
N GLU A 155 1.39 11.06 14.62
CA GLU A 155 0.67 12.06 13.83
C GLU A 155 -0.78 11.63 13.53
N LEU A 156 -1.01 10.38 13.16
CA LEU A 156 -2.37 9.87 12.94
C LEU A 156 -3.18 9.85 14.24
N TYR A 157 -2.55 9.53 15.37
CA TYR A 157 -3.21 9.63 16.67
C TYR A 157 -3.55 11.07 17.05
N LYS A 158 -2.66 12.02 16.83
CA LYS A 158 -2.93 13.44 17.09
C LYS A 158 -4.09 13.95 16.25
N ARG A 159 -4.11 13.65 14.95
CA ARG A 159 -5.11 14.13 13.99
C ARG A 159 -6.46 13.44 14.15
N TYR A 160 -6.47 12.12 14.31
CA TYR A 160 -7.68 11.29 14.16
C TYR A 160 -8.01 10.39 15.34
N LYS A 161 -7.18 10.38 16.40
CA LYS A 161 -7.33 9.54 17.60
C LYS A 161 -7.34 8.04 17.32
N VAL A 162 -6.79 7.61 16.19
CA VAL A 162 -6.63 6.19 15.85
C VAL A 162 -5.35 5.62 16.47
N GLN A 163 -5.42 4.38 16.97
CA GLN A 163 -4.28 3.68 17.58
C GLN A 163 -3.82 2.55 16.67
N TYR A 164 -2.86 2.86 15.81
CA TYR A 164 -2.33 1.88 14.86
C TYR A 164 -1.09 1.16 15.41
N HIS A 165 -0.92 -0.08 14.95
CA HIS A 165 0.27 -0.86 15.27
C HIS A 165 1.43 -0.47 14.34
N ILE A 166 2.66 -0.76 14.78
CA ILE A 166 3.85 -0.55 13.95
C ILE A 166 4.26 -1.88 13.34
N ILE A 167 4.28 -1.94 12.01
CA ILE A 167 4.81 -3.05 11.22
C ILE A 167 5.85 -2.47 10.26
N ARG A 168 7.12 -2.63 10.60
CA ARG A 168 8.23 -2.07 9.81
C ARG A 168 8.37 -2.78 8.47
N ASN A 169 8.71 -2.01 7.45
CA ASN A 169 9.02 -2.55 6.13
C ASN A 169 10.50 -2.98 6.09
N LEU A 170 10.77 -4.19 6.54
CA LEU A 170 12.12 -4.76 6.55
C LEU A 170 12.27 -5.81 5.43
N PRO A 171 13.46 -5.95 4.83
CA PRO A 171 13.73 -7.07 3.95
C PRO A 171 13.64 -8.38 4.73
N LYS A 172 13.28 -9.48 4.06
CA LYS A 172 13.42 -10.80 4.65
C LYS A 172 14.90 -11.05 4.92
N SER A 173 15.25 -11.39 6.15
CA SER A 173 16.59 -11.86 6.47
C SER A 173 16.75 -13.26 5.87
N ASN A 174 17.55 -13.40 4.84
CA ASN A 174 18.05 -14.68 4.40
C ASN A 174 19.19 -15.09 5.35
N ILE A 175 18.84 -15.47 6.58
CA ILE A 175 19.83 -16.02 7.54
C ILE A 175 20.28 -17.43 7.12
N ASP A 176 19.58 -18.04 6.15
CA ASP A 176 19.96 -19.31 5.60
C ASP A 176 20.89 -19.12 4.39
N LYS A 177 22.17 -19.18 4.70
CA LYS A 177 23.23 -19.73 3.85
C LYS A 177 23.35 -19.18 2.44
N GLU A 178 24.08 -18.09 2.31
CA GLU A 178 25.10 -18.10 1.27
C GLU A 178 26.31 -17.41 1.85
N SER A 179 27.43 -18.13 1.82
CA SER A 179 28.74 -17.59 1.99
C SER A 179 28.82 -16.23 1.31
N HIS A 180 28.93 -15.18 2.10
CA HIS A 180 29.35 -13.89 1.58
C HIS A 180 30.71 -14.16 0.87
N GLN A 181 30.66 -14.39 -0.43
CA GLN A 181 31.84 -14.08 -1.23
C GLN A 181 32.03 -12.59 -1.01
N GLN A 182 32.90 -12.26 -0.05
CA GLN A 182 33.42 -10.92 0.10
C GLN A 182 34.17 -10.60 -1.19
N THR A 183 33.48 -10.05 -2.17
CA THR A 183 34.13 -9.39 -3.27
C THR A 183 34.79 -8.17 -2.67
N THR A 184 36.09 -8.27 -2.41
CA THR A 184 36.86 -7.13 -1.94
C THR A 184 36.96 -6.16 -3.10
N ILE A 185 36.08 -5.17 -3.13
CA ILE A 185 36.18 -4.06 -4.05
C ILE A 185 37.18 -3.10 -3.40
N GLU A 186 38.35 -2.88 -4.04
CA GLU A 186 39.25 -1.82 -3.65
C GLU A 186 38.57 -0.48 -3.93
N LEU A 187 38.09 0.15 -2.87
CA LEU A 187 37.46 1.45 -2.96
C LEU A 187 38.47 2.57 -2.70
N PRO A 188 38.35 3.71 -3.36
CA PRO A 188 39.24 4.85 -3.09
C PRO A 188 39.05 5.31 -1.64
N ASN A 189 40.05 5.92 -1.03
CA ASN A 189 40.14 6.25 0.39
C ASN A 189 39.01 7.13 0.93
N LYS A 190 38.24 7.79 0.05
CA LYS A 190 37.03 8.55 0.42
C LYS A 190 36.00 8.40 -0.68
N PHE A 191 34.84 7.86 -0.32
CA PHE A 191 33.71 7.72 -1.25
C PHE A 191 32.39 7.89 -0.47
N ILE A 192 31.36 8.33 -1.18
CA ILE A 192 29.98 8.39 -0.68
C ILE A 192 29.17 7.39 -1.50
N ILE A 193 28.49 6.46 -0.82
CA ILE A 193 27.56 5.53 -1.47
C ILE A 193 26.15 6.06 -1.23
N TYR A 194 25.38 6.23 -2.31
CA TYR A 194 23.95 6.41 -2.28
C TYR A 194 23.27 5.19 -2.90
N GLN A 195 22.43 4.52 -2.12
CA GLN A 195 21.64 3.39 -2.61
C GLN A 195 20.15 3.76 -2.54
N GLY A 196 19.51 3.94 -3.68
CA GLY A 196 18.10 4.29 -3.78
C GLY A 196 17.74 4.94 -5.11
N ALA A 197 16.46 5.23 -5.31
CA ALA A 197 16.02 6.03 -6.44
C ALA A 197 16.34 7.52 -6.19
N VAL A 198 16.96 8.16 -7.17
CA VAL A 198 17.17 9.61 -7.14
C VAL A 198 15.89 10.28 -7.66
N ASN A 199 15.09 10.79 -6.75
CA ASN A 199 13.88 11.54 -7.07
C ASN A 199 14.03 13.00 -6.62
N GLU A 200 13.52 13.95 -7.40
CA GLU A 200 13.44 15.34 -6.97
C GLU A 200 12.58 15.45 -5.72
N GLY A 201 13.16 15.96 -4.62
CA GLY A 201 12.43 16.26 -3.38
C GLY A 201 12.39 15.15 -2.33
N ARG A 202 13.24 14.14 -2.44
CA ARG A 202 13.55 13.19 -1.35
C ARG A 202 14.96 13.33 -0.88
#